data_88bcfdcaf8cb1952d9920c4acd745197
#
_entry.id   88bcfdcaf8cb1952d9920c4acd745197
#
_cell.length_a   1.000
_cell.length_b   1.000
_cell.length_c   1.000
_cell.angle_alpha   90.00
_cell.angle_beta   90.00
_cell.angle_gamma   90.00
#
_symmetry.space_group_name_H-M   'P 1'
#
loop_
_entity.id
_entity.type
_entity.pdbx_description
1 polymer ?
#
loop_
_entity_poly.entity_id
_entity_poly.type
_entity_poly.pdbx_seq_one_letter_code
_entity_poly.pdbx_strand_id
1 'polypeptide(L)'
;MRQFSMLSVLLLVLLIASPLAGAADIPEVLRISAIPDENPNELLRIYAPFAEYLTRELKMKVRFTPVVDYAATVEGLAAKKLDMVWYGGFTSVQAVRRTNGTAKRLVLRQEDAEFKSVFIAKPGSGIRVLGDLKGKTFAFGSVSSTSGHLMPRFFILKAKLHPDKDFKQVAYSGAHDATALWVESGRVDAGALNFLVWEKLVETKKVDLSKVNVFWTTPPYADYVWTVRGDLDKGLQERITSAFLKLDYQNPEGKRLLDLHRTKKYIKANDEDWKGIEEAAVAADLLR
;
A
#
# COMPACT_ATOMS: atom_id res chain seq x y z
N MET A 1 -30.56 -23.19 -78.89
CA MET A 1 -30.23 -23.74 -77.56
C MET A 1 -29.37 -22.69 -76.88
N ARG A 2 -29.95 -21.91 -75.90
CA ARG A 2 -29.26 -20.85 -75.15
C ARG A 2 -28.97 -21.36 -73.74
N GLN A 3 -27.69 -21.46 -73.41
CA GLN A 3 -27.24 -21.78 -72.08
C GLN A 3 -27.27 -20.52 -71.21
N PHE A 4 -28.04 -20.52 -70.12
CA PHE A 4 -27.99 -19.48 -69.09
C PHE A 4 -26.97 -19.92 -68.03
N SER A 5 -25.94 -19.10 -67.90
CA SER A 5 -24.96 -19.23 -66.82
C SER A 5 -25.49 -18.50 -65.60
N MET A 6 -25.78 -19.23 -64.51
CA MET A 6 -26.13 -18.64 -63.18
C MET A 6 -24.83 -18.29 -62.44
N LEU A 7 -24.59 -17.00 -62.31
CA LEU A 7 -23.51 -16.48 -61.49
C LEU A 7 -24.00 -16.35 -60.05
N SER A 8 -23.58 -17.25 -59.16
CA SER A 8 -23.89 -17.21 -57.74
C SER A 8 -22.96 -16.20 -57.05
N VAL A 9 -23.50 -15.07 -56.64
CA VAL A 9 -22.78 -14.07 -55.82
C VAL A 9 -22.81 -14.54 -54.36
N LEU A 10 -21.67 -14.99 -53.85
CA LEU A 10 -21.47 -15.35 -52.45
C LEU A 10 -21.22 -14.07 -51.64
N LEU A 11 -22.24 -13.63 -50.91
CA LEU A 11 -22.14 -12.46 -50.04
C LEU A 11 -21.42 -12.88 -48.73
N LEU A 12 -20.13 -12.57 -48.63
CA LEU A 12 -19.34 -12.82 -47.44
C LEU A 12 -19.65 -11.74 -46.39
N VAL A 13 -20.52 -12.03 -45.42
CA VAL A 13 -20.79 -11.14 -44.27
C VAL A 13 -19.61 -11.23 -43.30
N LEU A 14 -18.70 -10.25 -43.33
CA LEU A 14 -17.69 -10.09 -42.31
C LEU A 14 -18.38 -9.59 -41.01
N LEU A 15 -18.60 -10.51 -40.07
CA LEU A 15 -18.92 -10.17 -38.69
C LEU A 15 -17.67 -9.52 -38.07
N ILE A 16 -17.64 -8.20 -38.05
CA ILE A 16 -16.68 -7.42 -37.23
C ILE A 16 -17.09 -7.65 -35.77
N ALA A 17 -16.43 -8.59 -35.11
CA ALA A 17 -16.49 -8.72 -33.66
C ALA A 17 -15.83 -7.46 -33.06
N SER A 18 -16.63 -6.44 -32.77
CA SER A 18 -16.19 -5.33 -31.90
C SER A 18 -15.76 -5.92 -30.56
N PRO A 19 -14.56 -5.61 -30.07
CA PRO A 19 -14.21 -6.00 -28.70
C PRO A 19 -15.25 -5.37 -27.76
N LEU A 20 -16.00 -6.18 -27.03
CA LEU A 20 -16.82 -5.71 -25.92
C LEU A 20 -15.86 -4.98 -24.97
N ALA A 21 -15.84 -3.65 -25.03
CA ALA A 21 -15.29 -2.85 -23.95
C ALA A 21 -16.00 -3.34 -22.69
N GLY A 22 -15.26 -3.93 -21.75
CA GLY A 22 -15.83 -4.47 -20.52
C GLY A 22 -16.76 -3.45 -19.90
N ALA A 23 -18.01 -3.81 -19.67
CA ALA A 23 -18.98 -2.91 -19.06
C ALA A 23 -18.42 -2.41 -17.73
N ALA A 24 -18.47 -1.08 -17.52
CA ALA A 24 -18.07 -0.48 -16.25
C ALA A 24 -18.87 -1.14 -15.12
N ASP A 25 -18.18 -1.62 -14.06
CA ASP A 25 -18.80 -2.39 -13.00
C ASP A 25 -19.13 -1.50 -11.79
N ILE A 26 -20.40 -1.49 -11.39
CA ILE A 26 -20.85 -0.92 -10.12
C ILE A 26 -21.27 -2.09 -9.23
N PRO A 27 -20.43 -2.48 -8.24
CA PRO A 27 -20.76 -3.61 -7.39
C PRO A 27 -21.93 -3.30 -6.46
N GLU A 28 -22.74 -4.30 -6.11
CA GLU A 28 -23.81 -4.15 -5.11
C GLU A 28 -23.23 -3.76 -3.74
N VAL A 29 -22.07 -4.27 -3.40
CA VAL A 29 -21.30 -3.96 -2.17
C VAL A 29 -19.88 -3.60 -2.56
N LEU A 30 -19.44 -2.37 -2.26
CA LEU A 30 -18.04 -1.97 -2.42
C LEU A 30 -17.21 -2.61 -1.30
N ARG A 31 -16.34 -3.54 -1.68
CA ARG A 31 -15.47 -4.28 -0.73
C ARG A 31 -14.15 -3.55 -0.62
N ILE A 32 -13.93 -2.92 0.52
CA ILE A 32 -12.68 -2.21 0.80
C ILE A 32 -11.79 -3.04 1.73
N SER A 33 -10.49 -2.86 1.61
CA SER A 33 -9.48 -3.50 2.46
C SER A 33 -8.31 -2.58 2.71
N ALA A 34 -7.36 -3.05 3.52
CA ALA A 34 -6.08 -2.41 3.75
C ALA A 34 -5.00 -3.49 3.90
N ILE A 35 -3.75 -3.15 3.57
CA ILE A 35 -2.62 -4.00 3.94
C ILE A 35 -2.60 -4.17 5.46
N PRO A 36 -2.33 -5.37 5.99
CA PRO A 36 -2.29 -5.61 7.44
C PRO A 36 -0.94 -5.16 8.03
N ASP A 37 -0.71 -3.85 8.04
CA ASP A 37 0.52 -3.19 8.48
C ASP A 37 0.61 -2.99 9.99
N GLU A 38 -0.51 -3.21 10.68
CA GLU A 38 -0.65 -3.24 12.14
C GLU A 38 -1.52 -4.42 12.58
N ASN A 39 -1.70 -4.59 13.90
CA ASN A 39 -2.54 -5.68 14.42
C ASN A 39 -4.01 -5.56 13.97
N PRO A 40 -4.75 -6.68 13.88
CA PRO A 40 -6.10 -6.71 13.31
C PRO A 40 -7.12 -5.80 14.02
N ASN A 41 -7.04 -5.64 15.35
CA ASN A 41 -7.96 -4.79 16.10
C ASN A 41 -7.76 -3.32 15.73
N GLU A 42 -6.52 -2.92 15.52
CA GLU A 42 -6.17 -1.57 15.10
C GLU A 42 -6.69 -1.28 13.68
N LEU A 43 -6.55 -2.24 12.77
CA LEU A 43 -7.09 -2.10 11.41
C LEU A 43 -8.62 -1.94 11.43
N LEU A 44 -9.33 -2.73 12.22
CA LEU A 44 -10.79 -2.57 12.36
C LEU A 44 -11.15 -1.20 12.94
N ARG A 45 -10.42 -0.75 13.97
CA ARG A 45 -10.64 0.56 14.59
C ARG A 45 -10.48 1.72 13.59
N ILE A 46 -9.53 1.59 12.66
CA ILE A 46 -9.26 2.61 11.64
C ILE A 46 -10.28 2.53 10.51
N TYR A 47 -10.47 1.37 9.89
CA TYR A 47 -11.15 1.26 8.60
C TYR A 47 -12.66 1.03 8.67
N ALA A 48 -13.23 0.54 9.79
CA ALA A 48 -14.66 0.42 9.93
C ALA A 48 -15.38 1.78 9.85
N PRO A 49 -14.90 2.86 10.52
CA PRO A 49 -15.47 4.20 10.37
C PRO A 49 -15.40 4.75 8.93
N PHE A 50 -14.35 4.43 8.19
CA PHE A 50 -14.26 4.82 6.76
C PHE A 50 -15.29 4.07 5.92
N ALA A 51 -15.55 2.78 6.18
CA ALA A 51 -16.59 2.03 5.48
C ALA A 51 -17.98 2.60 5.74
N GLU A 52 -18.28 3.00 6.99
CA GLU A 52 -19.54 3.68 7.36
C GLU A 52 -19.67 5.04 6.66
N TYR A 53 -18.62 5.85 6.70
CA TYR A 53 -18.57 7.14 6.01
C TYR A 53 -18.84 7.00 4.52
N LEU A 54 -18.09 6.11 3.84
CA LEU A 54 -18.24 5.87 2.41
C LEU A 54 -19.61 5.30 2.07
N THR A 55 -20.23 4.49 2.93
CA THR A 55 -21.61 3.99 2.73
C THR A 55 -22.59 5.15 2.59
N ARG A 56 -22.50 6.18 3.43
CA ARG A 56 -23.37 7.36 3.37
C ARG A 56 -23.05 8.23 2.15
N GLU A 57 -21.77 8.49 1.91
CA GLU A 57 -21.34 9.37 0.83
C GLU A 57 -21.66 8.84 -0.57
N LEU A 58 -21.45 7.54 -0.76
CA LEU A 58 -21.64 6.87 -2.05
C LEU A 58 -23.09 6.38 -2.25
N LYS A 59 -23.92 6.41 -1.17
CA LYS A 59 -25.29 5.84 -1.15
C LYS A 59 -25.31 4.38 -1.62
N MET A 60 -24.31 3.62 -1.22
CA MET A 60 -24.19 2.18 -1.52
C MET A 60 -23.53 1.48 -0.34
N LYS A 61 -23.77 0.17 -0.18
CA LYS A 61 -23.14 -0.61 0.88
C LYS A 61 -21.62 -0.68 0.68
N VAL A 62 -20.85 -0.28 1.70
CA VAL A 62 -19.41 -0.42 1.74
C VAL A 62 -19.05 -1.33 2.92
N ARG A 63 -18.14 -2.27 2.70
CA ARG A 63 -17.71 -3.22 3.73
C ARG A 63 -16.20 -3.34 3.78
N PHE A 64 -15.63 -3.12 4.95
CA PHE A 64 -14.22 -3.44 5.20
C PHE A 64 -14.04 -4.95 5.35
N THR A 65 -13.10 -5.51 4.63
CA THR A 65 -12.75 -6.94 4.63
C THR A 65 -11.28 -7.08 5.00
N PRO A 66 -10.95 -7.50 6.21
CA PRO A 66 -9.56 -7.74 6.59
C PRO A 66 -8.97 -8.93 5.82
N VAL A 67 -7.67 -8.92 5.63
CA VAL A 67 -6.89 -9.97 4.96
C VAL A 67 -5.74 -10.43 5.85
N VAL A 68 -5.15 -11.58 5.51
CA VAL A 68 -4.11 -12.22 6.34
C VAL A 68 -2.71 -11.64 6.12
N ASP A 69 -2.42 -11.13 4.91
CA ASP A 69 -1.12 -10.56 4.54
C ASP A 69 -1.22 -9.56 3.38
N TYR A 70 -0.12 -8.92 3.07
CA TYR A 70 -0.03 -7.93 1.99
C TYR A 70 -0.33 -8.54 0.61
N ALA A 71 0.16 -9.74 0.32
CA ALA A 71 -0.04 -10.40 -0.97
C ALA A 71 -1.53 -10.72 -1.21
N ALA A 72 -2.26 -11.08 -0.15
CA ALA A 72 -3.69 -11.34 -0.23
C ALA A 72 -4.49 -10.10 -0.67
N THR A 73 -4.03 -8.87 -0.37
CA THR A 73 -4.66 -7.65 -0.89
C THR A 73 -4.47 -7.49 -2.39
N VAL A 74 -3.26 -7.77 -2.88
CA VAL A 74 -2.92 -7.68 -4.31
C VAL A 74 -3.72 -8.68 -5.12
N GLU A 75 -3.72 -9.95 -4.69
CA GLU A 75 -4.49 -11.00 -5.35
C GLU A 75 -6.01 -10.77 -5.24
N GLY A 76 -6.47 -10.25 -4.08
CA GLY A 76 -7.87 -9.90 -3.87
C GLY A 76 -8.36 -8.83 -4.83
N LEU A 77 -7.56 -7.78 -5.08
CA LEU A 77 -7.88 -6.74 -6.06
C LEU A 77 -7.85 -7.30 -7.50
N ALA A 78 -6.80 -8.04 -7.86
CA ALA A 78 -6.66 -8.61 -9.19
C ALA A 78 -7.75 -9.63 -9.53
N ALA A 79 -8.17 -10.44 -8.54
CA ALA A 79 -9.25 -11.41 -8.68
C ALA A 79 -10.66 -10.79 -8.49
N LYS A 80 -10.78 -9.47 -8.38
CA LYS A 80 -12.04 -8.75 -8.16
C LYS A 80 -12.80 -9.20 -6.91
N LYS A 81 -12.09 -9.74 -5.90
CA LYS A 81 -12.63 -10.06 -4.58
C LYS A 81 -12.60 -8.85 -3.65
N LEU A 82 -11.76 -7.87 -3.94
CA LEU A 82 -11.68 -6.53 -3.35
C LEU A 82 -11.86 -5.50 -4.45
N ASP A 83 -12.48 -4.37 -4.13
CA ASP A 83 -12.77 -3.30 -5.08
C ASP A 83 -11.87 -2.09 -4.87
N MET A 84 -11.50 -1.82 -3.61
CA MET A 84 -10.61 -0.73 -3.22
C MET A 84 -9.73 -1.16 -2.05
N VAL A 85 -8.45 -0.79 -2.08
CA VAL A 85 -7.48 -1.17 -1.04
C VAL A 85 -6.59 0.02 -0.67
N TRP A 86 -6.33 0.18 0.62
CA TRP A 86 -5.29 1.03 1.15
C TRP A 86 -3.96 0.29 1.08
N TYR A 87 -3.10 0.69 0.16
CA TYR A 87 -1.80 0.09 -0.07
C TYR A 87 -0.67 0.99 0.41
N GLY A 88 0.45 0.39 0.80
CA GLY A 88 1.74 1.07 0.73
C GLY A 88 2.22 1.19 -0.72
N GLY A 89 3.15 2.09 -0.99
CA GLY A 89 3.60 2.41 -2.36
C GLY A 89 4.08 1.19 -3.14
N PHE A 90 4.92 0.34 -2.53
CA PHE A 90 5.42 -0.87 -3.18
C PHE A 90 4.30 -1.89 -3.45
N THR A 91 3.41 -2.10 -2.48
CA THR A 91 2.27 -2.99 -2.68
C THR A 91 1.32 -2.45 -3.76
N SER A 92 1.15 -1.11 -3.85
CA SER A 92 0.40 -0.46 -4.93
C SER A 92 1.06 -0.70 -6.30
N VAL A 93 2.38 -0.60 -6.40
CA VAL A 93 3.12 -0.94 -7.64
C VAL A 93 2.88 -2.41 -8.01
N GLN A 94 2.96 -3.33 -7.05
CA GLN A 94 2.66 -4.75 -7.28
C GLN A 94 1.22 -4.96 -7.76
N ALA A 95 0.23 -4.27 -7.17
CA ALA A 95 -1.17 -4.37 -7.55
C ALA A 95 -1.41 -3.83 -8.99
N VAL A 96 -0.81 -2.69 -9.34
CA VAL A 96 -0.89 -2.14 -10.70
C VAL A 96 -0.28 -3.11 -11.71
N ARG A 97 0.90 -3.68 -11.45
CA ARG A 97 1.52 -4.69 -12.32
C ARG A 97 0.67 -5.96 -12.43
N ARG A 98 0.16 -6.47 -11.30
CA ARG A 98 -0.65 -7.70 -11.24
C ARG A 98 -1.97 -7.57 -12.00
N THR A 99 -2.49 -6.35 -12.13
CA THR A 99 -3.70 -6.01 -12.91
C THR A 99 -3.38 -5.51 -14.32
N ASN A 100 -2.18 -5.73 -14.85
CA ASN A 100 -1.72 -5.27 -16.16
C ASN A 100 -1.93 -3.76 -16.38
N GLY A 101 -1.63 -2.94 -15.35
CA GLY A 101 -1.72 -1.48 -15.41
C GLY A 101 -3.15 -0.93 -15.29
N THR A 102 -4.15 -1.75 -15.05
CA THR A 102 -5.55 -1.28 -15.00
C THR A 102 -5.94 -0.67 -13.66
N ALA A 103 -5.41 -1.14 -12.53
CA ALA A 103 -5.69 -0.57 -11.21
C ALA A 103 -5.36 0.94 -11.18
N LYS A 104 -6.17 1.72 -10.45
CA LYS A 104 -6.07 3.18 -10.38
C LYS A 104 -5.85 3.66 -8.97
N ARG A 105 -4.80 4.46 -8.77
CA ARG A 105 -4.56 5.21 -7.53
C ARG A 105 -5.47 6.42 -7.51
N LEU A 106 -6.19 6.66 -6.41
CA LEU A 106 -7.16 7.74 -6.33
C LEU A 106 -6.70 8.89 -5.45
N VAL A 107 -6.42 8.61 -4.19
CA VAL A 107 -6.06 9.61 -3.18
C VAL A 107 -5.06 9.05 -2.19
N LEU A 108 -4.26 9.94 -1.62
CA LEU A 108 -3.30 9.67 -0.56
C LEU A 108 -3.43 10.72 0.54
N ARG A 109 -2.91 10.43 1.72
CA ARG A 109 -2.75 11.45 2.76
C ARG A 109 -1.68 12.45 2.30
N GLN A 110 -1.79 13.71 2.71
CA GLN A 110 -0.78 14.71 2.35
C GLN A 110 0.64 14.26 2.80
N GLU A 111 0.75 13.61 3.94
CA GLU A 111 2.00 13.12 4.51
C GLU A 111 2.63 11.99 3.70
N ASP A 112 1.84 11.28 2.91
CA ASP A 112 2.34 10.17 2.08
C ASP A 112 3.12 10.62 0.85
N ALA A 113 3.04 11.89 0.46
CA ALA A 113 3.86 12.45 -0.61
C ALA A 113 5.34 12.58 -0.20
N GLU A 114 5.62 12.71 1.12
CA GLU A 114 6.97 12.84 1.68
C GLU A 114 7.17 11.87 2.87
N PHE A 115 6.78 10.63 2.68
CA PHE A 115 6.81 9.59 3.70
C PHE A 115 8.24 9.15 4.04
N LYS A 116 8.42 8.53 5.22
CA LYS A 116 9.74 8.10 5.70
C LYS A 116 9.67 6.73 6.38
N SER A 117 10.80 6.04 6.37
CA SER A 117 11.06 4.92 7.28
C SER A 117 11.94 5.36 8.42
N VAL A 118 11.70 4.84 9.60
CA VAL A 118 12.63 4.93 10.73
C VAL A 118 13.32 3.61 10.94
N PHE A 119 14.61 3.68 11.27
CA PHE A 119 15.42 2.56 11.69
C PHE A 119 15.60 2.63 13.20
N ILE A 120 15.27 1.56 13.88
CA ILE A 120 15.28 1.46 15.32
C ILE A 120 16.25 0.39 15.79
N ALA A 121 16.86 0.62 16.96
CA ALA A 121 17.78 -0.31 17.61
C ALA A 121 17.69 -0.18 19.13
N LYS A 122 18.24 -1.14 19.85
CA LYS A 122 18.38 -1.06 21.31
C LYS A 122 19.41 0.01 21.70
N PRO A 123 19.15 0.86 22.67
CA PRO A 123 20.13 1.74 23.26
C PRO A 123 21.34 0.93 23.74
N GLY A 124 22.55 1.42 23.49
CA GLY A 124 23.79 0.70 23.88
C GLY A 124 24.20 -0.47 22.98
N SER A 125 23.44 -0.80 21.91
CA SER A 125 23.79 -1.85 20.94
C SER A 125 25.03 -1.55 20.09
N GLY A 126 25.54 -0.31 20.14
CA GLY A 126 26.61 0.18 19.28
C GLY A 126 26.15 0.57 17.87
N ILE A 127 24.82 0.46 17.57
CA ILE A 127 24.25 0.80 16.26
C ILE A 127 23.86 2.28 16.26
N ARG A 128 24.55 3.09 15.42
CA ARG A 128 24.34 4.54 15.30
C ARG A 128 24.14 5.00 13.85
N VAL A 129 24.66 4.22 12.91
CA VAL A 129 24.56 4.46 11.46
C VAL A 129 24.29 3.14 10.73
N LEU A 130 23.88 3.20 9.46
CA LEU A 130 23.58 1.98 8.68
C LEU A 130 24.78 1.01 8.61
N GLY A 131 26.00 1.52 8.59
CA GLY A 131 27.22 0.71 8.58
C GLY A 131 27.35 -0.26 9.77
N ASP A 132 26.81 0.12 10.93
CA ASP A 132 26.90 -0.67 12.16
C ASP A 132 25.95 -1.91 12.14
N LEU A 133 25.10 -2.02 11.12
CA LEU A 133 24.22 -3.19 10.92
C LEU A 133 24.97 -4.43 10.46
N LYS A 134 26.23 -4.31 10.02
CA LYS A 134 27.04 -5.46 9.62
C LYS A 134 27.18 -6.45 10.79
N GLY A 135 26.87 -7.72 10.52
CA GLY A 135 26.93 -8.80 11.52
C GLY A 135 25.80 -8.76 12.57
N LYS A 136 24.82 -7.86 12.43
CA LYS A 136 23.65 -7.75 13.34
C LYS A 136 22.46 -8.55 12.82
N THR A 137 21.53 -8.86 13.71
CA THR A 137 20.20 -9.38 13.35
C THR A 137 19.25 -8.23 13.05
N PHE A 138 18.48 -8.33 11.96
CA PHE A 138 17.63 -7.23 11.50
C PHE A 138 16.21 -7.72 11.15
N ALA A 139 15.20 -6.97 11.57
CA ALA A 139 13.81 -7.20 11.18
C ALA A 139 13.36 -6.18 10.14
N PHE A 140 12.95 -6.66 8.97
CA PHE A 140 12.05 -5.94 8.09
C PHE A 140 10.59 -6.14 8.52
N GLY A 141 9.66 -5.33 7.97
CA GLY A 141 8.22 -5.53 8.12
C GLY A 141 7.71 -6.69 7.26
N SER A 142 6.66 -6.47 6.44
CA SER A 142 6.25 -7.42 5.41
C SER A 142 7.19 -7.38 4.21
N VAL A 143 7.34 -8.50 3.49
CA VAL A 143 8.14 -8.59 2.25
C VAL A 143 7.65 -7.60 1.17
N SER A 144 6.36 -7.25 1.15
CA SER A 144 5.76 -6.29 0.21
C SER A 144 5.61 -4.88 0.81
N SER A 145 6.14 -4.61 2.02
CA SER A 145 6.08 -3.28 2.62
C SER A 145 7.05 -2.31 1.95
N THR A 146 6.60 -1.08 1.72
CA THR A 146 7.46 0.03 1.27
C THR A 146 8.38 0.47 2.39
N SER A 147 7.78 1.00 3.47
CA SER A 147 8.50 1.61 4.59
C SER A 147 9.12 0.59 5.56
N GLY A 148 8.61 -0.64 5.59
CA GLY A 148 9.16 -1.71 6.42
C GLY A 148 10.16 -2.62 5.71
N HIS A 149 10.27 -2.58 4.37
CA HIS A 149 11.18 -3.44 3.64
C HIS A 149 11.85 -2.76 2.45
N LEU A 150 11.11 -2.41 1.39
CA LEU A 150 11.72 -1.94 0.15
C LEU A 150 12.66 -0.75 0.37
N MET A 151 12.16 0.36 0.92
CA MET A 151 12.97 1.57 1.07
C MET A 151 14.10 1.39 2.10
N PRO A 152 13.90 0.76 3.26
CA PRO A 152 15.00 0.35 4.12
C PRO A 152 16.07 -0.47 3.40
N ARG A 153 15.69 -1.53 2.66
CA ARG A 153 16.62 -2.37 1.90
C ARG A 153 17.39 -1.56 0.84
N PHE A 154 16.69 -0.70 0.10
CA PHE A 154 17.29 0.18 -0.90
C PHE A 154 18.36 1.10 -0.30
N PHE A 155 18.10 1.73 0.85
CA PHE A 155 19.09 2.60 1.50
C PHE A 155 20.23 1.83 2.15
N ILE A 156 19.99 0.62 2.66
CA ILE A 156 21.06 -0.27 3.12
C ILE A 156 22.00 -0.64 1.95
N LEU A 157 21.42 -0.98 0.78
CA LEU A 157 22.21 -1.26 -0.44
C LEU A 157 22.99 -0.03 -0.90
N LYS A 158 22.39 1.17 -0.85
CA LYS A 158 23.09 2.45 -1.12
C LYS A 158 24.24 2.70 -0.16
N ALA A 159 24.16 2.26 1.07
CA ALA A 159 25.24 2.29 2.05
C ALA A 159 26.29 1.19 1.82
N LYS A 160 26.21 0.47 0.68
CA LYS A 160 27.11 -0.63 0.28
C LYS A 160 27.10 -1.82 1.26
N LEU A 161 25.99 -2.02 1.94
CA LEU A 161 25.71 -3.22 2.72
C LEU A 161 24.67 -4.06 1.98
N HIS A 162 24.83 -5.39 2.06
CA HIS A 162 23.87 -6.32 1.46
C HIS A 162 23.21 -7.11 2.61
N PRO A 163 21.91 -6.89 2.90
CA PRO A 163 21.25 -7.52 4.06
C PRO A 163 21.44 -9.04 4.12
N ASP A 164 21.29 -9.73 2.99
CA ASP A 164 21.36 -11.19 2.93
C ASP A 164 22.78 -11.76 3.04
N LYS A 165 23.83 -10.90 2.97
CA LYS A 165 25.25 -11.31 3.03
C LYS A 165 25.99 -10.76 4.25
N ASP A 166 25.70 -9.48 4.59
CA ASP A 166 26.45 -8.74 5.59
C ASP A 166 25.82 -8.79 6.98
N PHE A 167 24.51 -9.09 7.06
CA PHE A 167 23.81 -9.23 8.34
C PHE A 167 23.94 -10.65 8.87
N LYS A 168 23.95 -10.79 10.20
CA LYS A 168 23.93 -12.10 10.84
C LYS A 168 22.67 -12.89 10.50
N GLN A 169 21.53 -12.19 10.47
CA GLN A 169 20.25 -12.77 10.13
C GLN A 169 19.28 -11.66 9.73
N VAL A 170 18.47 -11.92 8.70
CA VAL A 170 17.32 -11.12 8.31
C VAL A 170 16.05 -11.89 8.64
N ALA A 171 15.06 -11.19 9.22
CA ALA A 171 13.74 -11.73 9.49
C ALA A 171 12.66 -10.75 9.04
N TYR A 172 11.45 -11.24 8.84
CA TYR A 172 10.30 -10.43 8.47
C TYR A 172 9.24 -10.55 9.59
N SER A 173 8.91 -9.41 10.19
CA SER A 173 7.94 -9.36 11.30
C SER A 173 6.48 -9.42 10.84
N GLY A 174 6.23 -9.05 9.58
CA GLY A 174 4.92 -9.00 8.96
C GLY A 174 4.20 -7.66 9.14
N ALA A 175 4.40 -6.95 10.26
CA ALA A 175 3.73 -5.70 10.58
C ALA A 175 4.66 -4.71 11.31
N HIS A 176 4.33 -3.41 11.28
CA HIS A 176 5.20 -2.37 11.84
C HIS A 176 5.28 -2.40 13.37
N ASP A 177 4.15 -2.60 14.04
CA ASP A 177 4.10 -2.75 15.50
C ASP A 177 4.88 -3.98 15.97
N ALA A 178 4.79 -5.09 15.24
CA ALA A 178 5.58 -6.29 15.51
C ALA A 178 7.08 -6.03 15.36
N THR A 179 7.52 -5.26 14.34
CA THR A 179 8.93 -4.88 14.19
C THR A 179 9.45 -4.14 15.43
N ALA A 180 8.69 -3.13 15.90
CA ALA A 180 9.08 -2.36 17.08
C ALA A 180 9.22 -3.24 18.32
N LEU A 181 8.25 -4.14 18.56
CA LEU A 181 8.27 -5.06 19.71
C LEU A 181 9.40 -6.10 19.61
N TRP A 182 9.76 -6.55 18.41
CA TRP A 182 10.89 -7.46 18.24
C TRP A 182 12.23 -6.82 18.60
N VAL A 183 12.43 -5.56 18.25
CA VAL A 183 13.64 -4.82 18.65
C VAL A 183 13.62 -4.54 20.16
N GLU A 184 12.50 -4.02 20.67
CA GLU A 184 12.34 -3.73 22.11
C GLU A 184 12.64 -4.96 22.98
N SER A 185 12.07 -6.13 22.64
CA SER A 185 12.29 -7.38 23.37
C SER A 185 13.69 -7.97 23.18
N GLY A 186 14.48 -7.47 22.23
CA GLY A 186 15.80 -8.00 21.90
C GLY A 186 15.78 -9.28 21.07
N ARG A 187 14.65 -9.60 20.42
CA ARG A 187 14.56 -10.70 19.46
C ARG A 187 15.46 -10.46 18.24
N VAL A 188 15.64 -9.20 17.87
CA VAL A 188 16.57 -8.71 16.86
C VAL A 188 17.30 -7.47 17.39
N ASP A 189 18.49 -7.17 16.83
CA ASP A 189 19.30 -6.03 17.23
C ASP A 189 18.75 -4.70 16.70
N ALA A 190 18.16 -4.72 15.48
CA ALA A 190 17.60 -3.55 14.83
C ALA A 190 16.45 -3.92 13.89
N GLY A 191 15.70 -2.92 13.43
CA GLY A 191 14.63 -3.09 12.46
C GLY A 191 14.26 -1.78 11.80
N ALA A 192 13.36 -1.84 10.80
CA ALA A 192 12.84 -0.66 10.13
C ALA A 192 11.32 -0.73 10.00
N LEU A 193 10.67 0.42 10.16
CA LEU A 193 9.21 0.53 10.12
C LEU A 193 8.75 1.91 9.67
N ASN A 194 7.45 2.03 9.44
CA ASN A 194 6.70 3.24 9.16
C ASN A 194 6.85 4.27 10.29
N PHE A 195 7.23 5.51 9.96
CA PHE A 195 7.46 6.55 10.95
C PHE A 195 6.17 6.97 11.70
N LEU A 196 5.00 7.00 11.03
CA LEU A 196 3.72 7.36 11.69
C LEU A 196 3.26 6.28 12.69
N VAL A 197 3.53 5.01 12.37
CA VAL A 197 3.27 3.91 13.32
C VAL A 197 4.24 3.99 14.50
N TRP A 198 5.51 4.31 14.24
CA TRP A 198 6.48 4.54 15.32
C TRP A 198 6.04 5.68 16.25
N GLU A 199 5.69 6.84 15.70
CA GLU A 199 5.19 7.97 16.48
C GLU A 199 3.97 7.59 17.33
N LYS A 200 2.99 6.88 16.72
CA LYS A 200 1.81 6.38 17.43
C LYS A 200 2.18 5.46 18.59
N LEU A 201 3.11 4.53 18.39
CA LEU A 201 3.56 3.62 19.46
C LEU A 201 4.20 4.37 20.62
N VAL A 202 4.98 5.43 20.33
CA VAL A 202 5.60 6.31 21.33
C VAL A 202 4.53 7.12 22.07
N GLU A 203 3.65 7.82 21.35
CA GLU A 203 2.57 8.64 21.91
C GLU A 203 1.63 7.83 22.82
N THR A 204 1.32 6.61 22.41
CA THR A 204 0.43 5.70 23.16
C THR A 204 1.16 4.85 24.20
N LYS A 205 2.45 5.09 24.39
CA LYS A 205 3.32 4.37 25.36
C LYS A 205 3.30 2.85 25.15
N LYS A 206 3.17 2.40 23.91
CA LYS A 206 3.22 0.98 23.52
C LYS A 206 4.64 0.47 23.30
N VAL A 207 5.63 1.35 23.35
CA VAL A 207 7.06 1.05 23.32
C VAL A 207 7.78 1.80 24.43
N ASP A 208 8.80 1.18 25.01
CA ASP A 208 9.65 1.72 26.05
C ASP A 208 10.93 2.31 25.42
N LEU A 209 11.02 3.65 25.38
CA LEU A 209 12.16 4.36 24.80
C LEU A 209 13.49 4.13 25.51
N SER A 210 13.47 3.54 26.73
CA SER A 210 14.70 3.09 27.40
C SER A 210 15.24 1.79 26.78
N LYS A 211 14.43 1.05 25.98
CA LYS A 211 14.76 -0.21 25.35
C LYS A 211 14.88 -0.16 23.85
N VAL A 212 14.28 0.82 23.20
CA VAL A 212 14.32 0.99 21.75
C VAL A 212 14.26 2.46 21.37
N ASN A 213 15.08 2.88 20.42
CA ASN A 213 15.08 4.23 19.87
C ASN A 213 15.40 4.25 18.39
N VAL A 214 15.09 5.39 17.74
CA VAL A 214 15.45 5.63 16.34
C VAL A 214 16.93 6.02 16.26
N PHE A 215 17.68 5.38 15.38
CA PHE A 215 19.06 5.74 15.10
C PHE A 215 19.26 6.35 13.69
N TRP A 216 18.32 6.09 12.76
CA TRP A 216 18.38 6.64 11.41
C TRP A 216 16.98 6.77 10.80
N THR A 217 16.80 7.77 9.91
CA THR A 217 15.57 8.02 9.17
C THR A 217 15.89 8.20 7.70
N THR A 218 15.09 7.63 6.80
CA THR A 218 15.30 7.75 5.36
C THR A 218 15.05 9.18 4.87
N PRO A 219 15.63 9.57 3.72
CA PRO A 219 15.05 10.63 2.89
C PRO A 219 13.59 10.35 2.55
N PRO A 220 12.78 11.39 2.20
CA PRO A 220 11.37 11.21 1.87
C PRO A 220 11.15 10.46 0.56
N TYR A 221 9.99 9.81 0.45
CA TYR A 221 9.50 9.11 -0.74
C TYR A 221 7.97 9.01 -0.71
N ALA A 222 7.31 8.74 -1.83
CA ALA A 222 5.86 8.51 -1.86
C ALA A 222 5.52 7.13 -1.29
N ASP A 223 4.48 7.04 -0.44
CA ASP A 223 4.07 5.75 0.12
C ASP A 223 2.57 5.50 -0.05
N TYR A 224 1.78 5.57 0.99
CA TYR A 224 0.42 5.03 1.03
C TYR A 224 -0.56 5.68 0.05
N VAL A 225 -1.51 4.86 -0.47
CA VAL A 225 -2.51 5.33 -1.43
C VAL A 225 -3.73 4.42 -1.47
N TRP A 226 -4.92 5.01 -1.58
CA TRP A 226 -6.13 4.28 -1.94
C TRP A 226 -6.12 3.94 -3.41
N THR A 227 -6.20 2.65 -3.72
CA THR A 227 -6.17 2.11 -5.08
C THR A 227 -7.42 1.28 -5.33
N VAL A 228 -8.05 1.45 -6.50
CA VAL A 228 -9.23 0.70 -6.93
C VAL A 228 -8.90 -0.20 -8.11
N ARG A 229 -9.69 -1.25 -8.31
CA ARG A 229 -9.63 -2.04 -9.55
C ARG A 229 -10.07 -1.20 -10.75
N GLY A 230 -9.42 -1.37 -11.89
CA GLY A 230 -9.55 -0.45 -13.03
C GLY A 230 -10.85 -0.54 -13.81
N ASP A 231 -11.60 -1.64 -13.66
CA ASP A 231 -12.90 -1.85 -14.30
C ASP A 231 -14.10 -1.32 -13.49
N LEU A 232 -13.84 -0.72 -12.31
CA LEU A 232 -14.87 0.02 -11.58
C LEU A 232 -15.39 1.18 -12.43
N ASP A 233 -16.69 1.44 -12.34
CA ASP A 233 -17.31 2.59 -13.00
C ASP A 233 -16.57 3.89 -12.73
N LYS A 234 -16.29 4.68 -13.76
CA LYS A 234 -15.51 5.92 -13.61
C LYS A 234 -16.23 6.95 -12.74
N GLY A 235 -17.53 7.05 -12.84
CA GLY A 235 -18.34 7.94 -11.98
C GLY A 235 -18.28 7.50 -10.51
N LEU A 236 -18.22 6.19 -10.25
CA LEU A 236 -17.98 5.67 -8.89
C LEU A 236 -16.58 6.03 -8.39
N GLN A 237 -15.52 5.86 -9.22
CA GLN A 237 -14.14 6.26 -8.88
C GLN A 237 -14.07 7.76 -8.53
N GLU A 238 -14.73 8.61 -9.30
CA GLU A 238 -14.80 10.07 -9.06
C GLU A 238 -15.54 10.41 -7.77
N ARG A 239 -16.66 9.72 -7.48
CA ARG A 239 -17.39 9.91 -6.21
C ARG A 239 -16.54 9.46 -5.01
N ILE A 240 -15.84 8.34 -5.10
CA ILE A 240 -14.91 7.89 -4.06
C ILE A 240 -13.83 8.95 -3.83
N THR A 241 -13.18 9.41 -4.90
CA THR A 241 -12.16 10.46 -4.83
C THR A 241 -12.72 11.71 -4.15
N SER A 242 -13.87 12.18 -4.58
CA SER A 242 -14.53 13.36 -4.01
C SER A 242 -14.89 13.18 -2.54
N ALA A 243 -15.33 11.98 -2.13
CA ALA A 243 -15.64 11.68 -0.74
C ALA A 243 -14.40 11.85 0.17
N PHE A 244 -13.23 11.41 -0.25
CA PHE A 244 -12.00 11.63 0.51
C PHE A 244 -11.54 13.10 0.51
N LEU A 245 -11.57 13.75 -0.66
CA LEU A 245 -11.08 15.13 -0.80
C LEU A 245 -11.93 16.16 -0.05
N LYS A 246 -13.21 15.88 0.21
CA LYS A 246 -14.09 16.76 0.97
C LYS A 246 -13.99 16.58 2.50
N LEU A 247 -13.23 15.59 2.99
CA LEU A 247 -12.98 15.47 4.42
C LEU A 247 -12.29 16.74 4.91
N ASP A 248 -12.95 17.44 5.83
CA ASP A 248 -12.50 18.71 6.38
C ASP A 248 -12.16 18.55 7.86
N TYR A 249 -10.97 18.96 8.22
CA TYR A 249 -10.50 18.92 9.62
C TYR A 249 -11.28 19.85 10.55
N GLN A 250 -11.99 20.86 10.02
CA GLN A 250 -12.84 21.74 10.79
C GLN A 250 -14.21 21.09 11.12
N ASN A 251 -14.60 20.06 10.39
CA ASN A 251 -15.81 19.29 10.67
C ASN A 251 -15.51 18.16 11.68
N PRO A 252 -16.33 17.96 12.75
CA PRO A 252 -16.06 16.96 13.79
C PRO A 252 -15.94 15.53 13.24
N GLU A 253 -16.77 15.14 12.27
CA GLU A 253 -16.67 13.81 11.65
C GLU A 253 -15.42 13.71 10.76
N GLY A 254 -15.19 14.72 9.92
CA GLY A 254 -14.01 14.80 9.07
C GLY A 254 -12.72 14.73 9.91
N LYS A 255 -12.66 15.54 10.98
CA LYS A 255 -11.54 15.50 11.92
C LYS A 255 -11.32 14.10 12.51
N ARG A 256 -12.38 13.44 12.98
CA ARG A 256 -12.30 12.09 13.55
C ARG A 256 -11.71 11.08 12.56
N LEU A 257 -12.16 11.10 11.31
CA LEU A 257 -11.67 10.22 10.26
C LEU A 257 -10.22 10.53 9.87
N LEU A 258 -9.89 11.81 9.71
CA LEU A 258 -8.54 12.26 9.39
C LEU A 258 -7.54 11.92 10.52
N ASP A 259 -7.93 12.08 11.78
CA ASP A 259 -7.11 11.70 12.93
C ASP A 259 -6.85 10.18 12.98
N LEU A 260 -7.83 9.33 12.59
CA LEU A 260 -7.63 7.88 12.48
C LEU A 260 -6.52 7.52 11.49
N HIS A 261 -6.41 8.25 10.38
CA HIS A 261 -5.35 8.10 9.39
C HIS A 261 -4.12 9.00 9.65
N ARG A 262 -4.09 9.74 10.77
CA ARG A 262 -2.98 10.63 11.15
C ARG A 262 -2.63 11.64 10.05
N THR A 263 -3.66 12.28 9.49
CA THR A 263 -3.51 13.30 8.43
C THR A 263 -4.43 14.49 8.71
N LYS A 264 -4.16 15.60 8.05
CA LYS A 264 -5.05 16.78 8.05
C LYS A 264 -5.92 16.84 6.80
N LYS A 265 -5.54 16.19 5.73
CA LYS A 265 -6.30 16.12 4.47
C LYS A 265 -5.80 15.02 3.56
N TYR A 266 -6.66 14.63 2.62
CA TYR A 266 -6.30 13.84 1.46
C TYR A 266 -6.00 14.74 0.27
N ILE A 267 -5.13 14.26 -0.63
CA ILE A 267 -4.81 14.87 -1.92
C ILE A 267 -5.00 13.83 -3.03
N LYS A 268 -5.18 14.29 -4.28
CA LYS A 268 -5.24 13.37 -5.42
C LYS A 268 -3.90 12.69 -5.64
N ALA A 269 -3.95 11.40 -5.98
CA ALA A 269 -2.78 10.65 -6.39
C ALA A 269 -2.33 11.10 -7.80
N ASN A 270 -1.00 11.16 -8.00
CA ASN A 270 -0.37 11.29 -9.29
C ASN A 270 0.51 10.06 -9.51
N ASP A 271 0.27 9.26 -10.55
CA ASP A 271 1.00 8.01 -10.80
C ASP A 271 2.52 8.20 -10.92
N GLU A 272 2.99 9.40 -11.31
CA GLU A 272 4.41 9.74 -11.37
C GLU A 272 5.12 9.64 -10.02
N ASP A 273 4.40 9.88 -8.90
CA ASP A 273 4.97 9.89 -7.56
C ASP A 273 5.53 8.50 -7.17
N TRP A 274 5.01 7.42 -7.77
CA TRP A 274 5.46 6.05 -7.49
C TRP A 274 6.57 5.53 -8.42
N LYS A 275 7.01 6.29 -9.41
CA LYS A 275 8.14 5.90 -10.27
C LYS A 275 9.42 5.63 -9.47
N GLY A 276 9.73 6.49 -8.51
CA GLY A 276 10.88 6.29 -7.62
C GLY A 276 10.78 5.02 -6.77
N ILE A 277 9.56 4.62 -6.39
CA ILE A 277 9.32 3.35 -5.68
C ILE A 277 9.56 2.15 -6.61
N GLU A 278 9.11 2.22 -7.86
CA GLU A 278 9.35 1.16 -8.83
C GLU A 278 10.84 1.02 -9.17
N GLU A 279 11.54 2.14 -9.38
CA GLU A 279 13.00 2.17 -9.60
C GLU A 279 13.77 1.59 -8.40
N ALA A 280 13.38 1.96 -7.18
CA ALA A 280 13.97 1.41 -5.96
C ALA A 280 13.74 -0.11 -5.85
N ALA A 281 12.56 -0.60 -6.27
CA ALA A 281 12.22 -2.02 -6.22
C ALA A 281 13.04 -2.84 -7.24
N VAL A 282 13.29 -2.29 -8.43
CA VAL A 282 14.19 -2.89 -9.42
C VAL A 282 15.64 -2.88 -8.91
N ALA A 283 16.11 -1.76 -8.36
CA ALA A 283 17.47 -1.64 -7.82
C ALA A 283 17.71 -2.54 -6.60
N ALA A 284 16.66 -2.89 -5.85
CA ALA A 284 16.73 -3.80 -4.71
C ALA A 284 16.49 -5.29 -5.09
N ASP A 285 16.35 -5.61 -6.39
CA ASP A 285 16.02 -6.95 -6.94
C ASP A 285 14.71 -7.53 -6.37
N LEU A 286 13.74 -6.66 -6.09
CA LEU A 286 12.40 -7.03 -5.61
C LEU A 286 11.33 -6.96 -6.70
N LEU A 287 11.64 -6.35 -7.84
CA LEU A 287 10.86 -6.39 -9.08
C LEU A 287 11.78 -6.66 -10.28
N ARG A 288 11.25 -7.39 -11.26
CA ARG A 288 11.91 -7.68 -12.54
C ARG A 288 11.12 -7.10 -13.70
#